data_d3d6b8e501385578f60771959430d3f4
#
_entry.id   d3d6b8e501385578f60771959430d3f4
#
_cell.length_a   1.000
_cell.length_b   1.000
_cell.length_c   1.000
_cell.angle_alpha   90.00
_cell.angle_beta   90.00
_cell.angle_gamma   90.00
#
_symmetry.space_group_name_H-M   'P 1'
#
loop_
_entity.id
_entity.type
_entity.pdbx_description
1 polymer ?
#
loop_
_entity_poly.entity_id
_entity_poly.type
_entity_poly.pdbx_seq_one_letter_code
_entity_poly.pdbx_strand_id
1 'polypeptide(L)'
;MSFIQVANRKVHYHAPLGLPSSGDRIMLLVHGAGGSSRHWEPMLAQLDAAKCFPVAIDLPGHGASDGYVPDSIDAVAEFLNAFLDSLEIEHPICYVGQSMGGLIGLQFALAYPDRVAQLVLMATSARIQLHPDFLQQAITGQWNRETLWQSFAPEVPENLKELVLGEFQHTRLKANASDFMGVSSVDLSSAVSALRLPTLILTGDDDVIISPRKSKMLHWQIENSHLVTVPGAGHYLHVEQPAKVASEIVHFVKGDRLLSGLQIRN
;
A
#
# COMPACT_ATOMS: atom_id res chain seq x y z
N MET A 1 -12.02 -9.76 -13.68
CA MET A 1 -10.55 -9.85 -13.59
C MET A 1 -9.98 -9.25 -14.86
N SER A 2 -9.17 -8.24 -14.74
CA SER A 2 -8.60 -7.54 -15.90
C SER A 2 -7.09 -7.79 -16.00
N PHE A 3 -6.59 -7.86 -17.22
CA PHE A 3 -5.17 -8.05 -17.50
C PHE A 3 -4.71 -7.03 -18.53
N ILE A 4 -3.46 -6.58 -18.40
CA ILE A 4 -2.80 -5.72 -19.37
C ILE A 4 -1.36 -6.17 -19.60
N GLN A 5 -0.81 -5.84 -20.76
CA GLN A 5 0.61 -6.07 -21.06
C GLN A 5 1.43 -4.85 -20.64
N VAL A 6 2.42 -5.06 -19.76
CA VAL A 6 3.36 -4.04 -19.33
C VAL A 6 4.77 -4.58 -19.54
N ALA A 7 5.57 -3.96 -20.41
CA ALA A 7 6.93 -4.40 -20.71
C ALA A 7 7.06 -5.92 -20.96
N ASN A 8 6.18 -6.48 -21.80
CA ASN A 8 6.08 -7.91 -22.14
C ASN A 8 5.68 -8.84 -20.96
N ARG A 9 5.08 -8.30 -19.90
CA ARG A 9 4.53 -9.08 -18.78
C ARG A 9 3.02 -8.93 -18.75
N LYS A 10 2.31 -10.04 -18.52
CA LYS A 10 0.87 -10.02 -18.29
C LYS A 10 0.62 -9.64 -16.82
N VAL A 11 0.01 -8.49 -16.59
CA VAL A 11 -0.23 -7.91 -15.29
C VAL A 11 -1.73 -7.95 -14.99
N HIS A 12 -2.07 -8.52 -13.85
CA HIS A 12 -3.44 -8.54 -13.34
C HIS A 12 -3.73 -7.26 -12.53
N TYR A 13 -4.94 -6.75 -12.70
CA TYR A 13 -5.48 -5.69 -11.85
C TYR A 13 -6.98 -5.88 -11.64
N HIS A 14 -7.48 -5.37 -10.54
CA HIS A 14 -8.90 -5.36 -10.21
C HIS A 14 -9.42 -3.92 -10.24
N ALA A 15 -10.32 -3.62 -11.18
CA ALA A 15 -10.98 -2.33 -11.33
C ALA A 15 -12.49 -2.60 -11.44
N PRO A 16 -13.23 -2.63 -10.32
CA PRO A 16 -14.63 -3.07 -10.31
C PRO A 16 -15.57 -2.16 -11.11
N LEU A 17 -15.31 -0.86 -11.15
CA LEU A 17 -16.06 0.10 -11.99
C LEU A 17 -15.52 0.20 -13.43
N GLY A 18 -14.50 -0.59 -13.79
CA GLY A 18 -13.73 -0.38 -14.99
C GLY A 18 -12.77 0.80 -14.86
N LEU A 19 -12.10 1.14 -15.96
CA LEU A 19 -11.29 2.37 -16.01
C LEU A 19 -12.23 3.56 -16.29
N PRO A 20 -12.06 4.68 -15.59
CA PRO A 20 -12.92 5.84 -15.79
C PRO A 20 -12.69 6.49 -17.16
N SER A 21 -13.69 7.20 -17.63
CA SER A 21 -13.55 8.12 -18.75
C SER A 21 -12.56 9.26 -18.39
N SER A 22 -12.00 9.92 -19.41
CA SER A 22 -11.08 11.05 -19.21
C SER A 22 -11.68 12.08 -18.24
N GLY A 23 -10.94 12.37 -17.16
CA GLY A 23 -11.29 13.40 -16.16
C GLY A 23 -11.66 12.87 -14.77
N ASP A 24 -11.98 11.60 -14.62
CA ASP A 24 -12.19 10.99 -13.31
C ASP A 24 -10.84 10.60 -12.66
N ARG A 25 -10.75 10.74 -11.34
CA ARG A 25 -9.50 10.47 -10.62
C ARG A 25 -9.39 8.99 -10.29
N ILE A 26 -8.36 8.33 -10.85
CA ILE A 26 -8.01 6.95 -10.51
C ILE A 26 -7.35 6.90 -9.13
N MET A 27 -7.73 5.87 -8.37
CA MET A 27 -7.08 5.50 -7.12
C MET A 27 -6.28 4.21 -7.34
N LEU A 28 -4.95 4.30 -7.48
CA LEU A 28 -4.07 3.14 -7.62
C LEU A 28 -3.79 2.54 -6.24
N LEU A 29 -4.19 1.29 -6.02
CA LEU A 29 -4.01 0.56 -4.78
C LEU A 29 -2.86 -0.45 -4.91
N VAL A 30 -1.80 -0.28 -4.10
CA VAL A 30 -0.57 -1.09 -4.14
C VAL A 30 -0.39 -1.85 -2.84
N HIS A 31 -0.36 -3.17 -2.92
CA HIS A 31 -0.28 -4.06 -1.76
C HIS A 31 1.10 -4.06 -1.09
N GLY A 32 1.16 -4.58 0.14
CA GLY A 32 2.39 -4.82 0.89
C GLY A 32 3.14 -6.06 0.42
N ALA A 33 4.30 -6.31 1.03
CA ALA A 33 5.13 -7.48 0.75
C ALA A 33 4.34 -8.78 0.88
N GLY A 34 4.52 -9.69 -0.06
CA GLY A 34 3.85 -11.00 -0.10
C GLY A 34 2.34 -10.96 -0.38
N GLY A 35 1.75 -9.79 -0.61
CA GLY A 35 0.32 -9.60 -0.84
C GLY A 35 -0.11 -9.67 -2.30
N SER A 36 -1.34 -9.28 -2.54
CA SER A 36 -1.94 -9.13 -3.88
C SER A 36 -3.08 -8.11 -3.85
N SER A 37 -3.70 -7.86 -5.00
CA SER A 37 -4.90 -7.03 -5.12
C SER A 37 -6.05 -7.49 -4.22
N ARG A 38 -6.08 -8.76 -3.81
CA ARG A 38 -7.11 -9.33 -2.93
C ARG A 38 -7.13 -8.73 -1.53
N HIS A 39 -6.00 -8.21 -1.04
CA HIS A 39 -5.96 -7.50 0.24
C HIS A 39 -6.86 -6.25 0.25
N TRP A 40 -7.22 -5.72 -0.92
CA TRP A 40 -8.07 -4.55 -1.07
C TRP A 40 -9.56 -4.88 -1.17
N GLU A 41 -9.93 -6.16 -1.45
CA GLU A 41 -11.33 -6.59 -1.63
C GLU A 41 -12.27 -6.09 -0.52
N PRO A 42 -11.90 -6.13 0.79
CA PRO A 42 -12.77 -5.64 1.85
C PRO A 42 -13.15 -4.16 1.75
N MET A 43 -12.33 -3.34 1.09
CA MET A 43 -12.55 -1.90 0.94
C MET A 43 -13.19 -1.49 -0.39
N LEU A 44 -13.06 -2.32 -1.44
CA LEU A 44 -13.42 -1.92 -2.81
C LEU A 44 -14.87 -1.43 -2.92
N ALA A 45 -15.82 -2.11 -2.28
CA ALA A 45 -17.24 -1.73 -2.34
C ALA A 45 -17.50 -0.32 -1.78
N GLN A 46 -16.79 0.10 -0.74
CA GLN A 46 -16.91 1.43 -0.15
C GLN A 46 -16.29 2.50 -1.04
N LEU A 47 -15.15 2.21 -1.65
CA LEU A 47 -14.48 3.11 -2.57
C LEU A 47 -15.27 3.28 -3.87
N ASP A 48 -15.86 2.22 -4.39
CA ASP A 48 -16.74 2.23 -5.56
C ASP A 48 -17.99 3.06 -5.31
N ALA A 49 -18.66 2.85 -4.17
CA ALA A 49 -19.84 3.63 -3.78
C ALA A 49 -19.53 5.13 -3.69
N ALA A 50 -18.29 5.49 -3.36
CA ALA A 50 -17.82 6.88 -3.32
C ALA A 50 -17.35 7.41 -4.69
N LYS A 51 -17.38 6.60 -5.76
CA LYS A 51 -16.88 6.92 -7.11
C LYS A 51 -15.42 7.36 -7.12
N CYS A 52 -14.56 6.61 -6.40
CA CYS A 52 -13.12 6.88 -6.34
C CYS A 52 -12.31 6.08 -7.39
N PHE A 53 -12.94 5.29 -8.25
CA PHE A 53 -12.35 4.48 -9.32
C PHE A 53 -11.09 3.71 -8.88
N PRO A 54 -11.22 2.76 -7.92
CA PRO A 54 -10.07 2.02 -7.42
C PRO A 54 -9.55 1.05 -8.48
N VAL A 55 -8.22 1.01 -8.61
CA VAL A 55 -7.47 0.07 -9.45
C VAL A 55 -6.45 -0.63 -8.54
N ALA A 56 -6.74 -1.84 -8.12
CA ALA A 56 -5.85 -2.64 -7.29
C ALA A 56 -4.97 -3.52 -8.18
N ILE A 57 -3.65 -3.32 -8.15
CA ILE A 57 -2.69 -4.07 -8.96
C ILE A 57 -2.15 -5.28 -8.21
N ASP A 58 -1.92 -6.39 -8.93
CA ASP A 58 -0.96 -7.42 -8.53
C ASP A 58 0.41 -7.04 -9.07
N LEU A 59 1.37 -6.73 -8.21
CA LEU A 59 2.74 -6.45 -8.62
C LEU A 59 3.36 -7.65 -9.36
N PRO A 60 4.38 -7.46 -10.22
CA PRO A 60 5.03 -8.57 -10.92
C PRO A 60 5.45 -9.70 -9.96
N GLY A 61 5.07 -10.93 -10.29
CA GLY A 61 5.36 -12.12 -9.47
C GLY A 61 4.36 -12.38 -8.34
N HIS A 62 3.35 -11.52 -8.16
CA HIS A 62 2.30 -11.63 -7.14
C HIS A 62 0.94 -11.94 -7.74
N GLY A 63 0.04 -12.50 -6.93
CA GLY A 63 -1.33 -12.80 -7.33
C GLY A 63 -1.40 -13.52 -8.67
N ALA A 64 -2.16 -12.97 -9.63
CA ALA A 64 -2.31 -13.48 -10.97
C ALA A 64 -1.37 -12.82 -12.01
N SER A 65 -0.48 -11.93 -11.58
CA SER A 65 0.52 -11.30 -12.45
C SER A 65 1.69 -12.20 -12.77
N ASP A 66 2.14 -12.14 -14.02
CA ASP A 66 3.33 -12.85 -14.47
C ASP A 66 4.63 -12.12 -14.08
N GLY A 67 5.77 -12.81 -14.30
CA GLY A 67 7.11 -12.24 -14.22
C GLY A 67 7.81 -12.44 -12.89
N TYR A 68 8.88 -11.66 -12.73
CA TYR A 68 9.70 -11.63 -11.52
C TYR A 68 9.49 -10.29 -10.82
N VAL A 69 9.57 -10.32 -9.50
CA VAL A 69 9.63 -9.09 -8.70
C VAL A 69 10.83 -8.26 -9.17
N PRO A 70 10.65 -6.97 -9.43
CA PRO A 70 11.79 -6.09 -9.71
C PRO A 70 12.78 -6.08 -8.56
N ASP A 71 14.08 -5.91 -8.87
CA ASP A 71 15.17 -6.09 -7.91
C ASP A 71 15.30 -4.96 -6.87
N SER A 72 14.52 -3.87 -7.02
CA SER A 72 14.56 -2.72 -6.12
C SER A 72 13.23 -1.98 -6.08
N ILE A 73 13.03 -1.18 -5.04
CA ILE A 73 11.85 -0.28 -4.90
C ILE A 73 11.81 0.74 -6.05
N ASP A 74 12.97 1.23 -6.53
CA ASP A 74 13.06 2.10 -7.70
C ASP A 74 12.52 1.43 -8.96
N ALA A 75 12.93 0.18 -9.20
CA ALA A 75 12.46 -0.58 -10.35
C ALA A 75 10.95 -0.90 -10.28
N VAL A 76 10.39 -1.06 -9.07
CA VAL A 76 8.93 -1.19 -8.90
C VAL A 76 8.25 0.14 -9.22
N ALA A 77 8.80 1.27 -8.80
CA ALA A 77 8.26 2.59 -9.12
C ALA A 77 8.27 2.85 -10.63
N GLU A 78 9.35 2.52 -11.33
CA GLU A 78 9.44 2.58 -12.79
C GLU A 78 8.39 1.68 -13.46
N PHE A 79 8.23 0.45 -12.96
CA PHE A 79 7.22 -0.47 -13.46
C PHE A 79 5.79 0.08 -13.29
N LEU A 80 5.47 0.73 -12.16
CA LEU A 80 4.17 1.36 -11.94
C LEU A 80 3.92 2.52 -12.91
N ASN A 81 4.96 3.30 -13.25
CA ASN A 81 4.82 4.32 -14.29
C ASN A 81 4.45 3.69 -15.64
N ALA A 82 5.17 2.63 -16.05
CA ALA A 82 4.87 1.90 -17.28
C ALA A 82 3.48 1.22 -17.25
N PHE A 83 3.02 0.77 -16.08
CA PHE A 83 1.67 0.24 -15.89
C PHE A 83 0.60 1.31 -16.15
N LEU A 84 0.75 2.51 -15.60
CA LEU A 84 -0.16 3.63 -15.85
C LEU A 84 -0.16 4.03 -17.33
N ASP A 85 1.02 4.08 -17.98
CA ASP A 85 1.13 4.36 -19.42
C ASP A 85 0.41 3.28 -20.27
N SER A 86 0.54 2.00 -19.88
CA SER A 86 -0.15 0.90 -20.57
C SER A 86 -1.68 0.96 -20.42
N LEU A 87 -2.18 1.60 -19.36
CA LEU A 87 -3.60 1.88 -19.15
C LEU A 87 -4.05 3.20 -19.80
N GLU A 88 -3.17 3.90 -20.51
CA GLU A 88 -3.42 5.22 -21.11
C GLU A 88 -3.85 6.28 -20.07
N ILE A 89 -3.33 6.17 -18.83
CA ILE A 89 -3.61 7.10 -17.75
C ILE A 89 -2.53 8.19 -17.77
N GLU A 90 -2.85 9.36 -18.33
CA GLU A 90 -1.92 10.50 -18.43
C GLU A 90 -2.06 11.49 -17.28
N HIS A 91 -3.22 11.56 -16.64
CA HIS A 91 -3.49 12.51 -15.55
C HIS A 91 -2.96 12.00 -14.20
N PRO A 92 -2.65 12.91 -13.25
CA PRO A 92 -2.17 12.51 -11.94
C PRO A 92 -3.21 11.69 -11.16
N ILE A 93 -2.75 10.62 -10.50
CA ILE A 93 -3.57 9.69 -9.75
C ILE A 93 -3.60 10.00 -8.24
N CYS A 94 -4.55 9.41 -7.51
CA CYS A 94 -4.43 9.18 -6.08
C CYS A 94 -3.69 7.85 -5.87
N TYR A 95 -2.49 7.89 -5.30
CA TYR A 95 -1.76 6.68 -4.95
C TYR A 95 -2.11 6.23 -3.53
N VAL A 96 -2.40 4.94 -3.34
CA VAL A 96 -2.70 4.33 -2.03
C VAL A 96 -1.82 3.11 -1.85
N GLY A 97 -0.97 3.09 -0.83
CA GLY A 97 -0.04 1.98 -0.59
C GLY A 97 0.01 1.54 0.86
N GLN A 98 0.05 0.21 1.08
CA GLN A 98 0.17 -0.37 2.40
C GLN A 98 1.57 -0.97 2.60
N SER A 99 2.25 -0.70 3.72
CA SER A 99 3.55 -1.28 4.10
C SER A 99 4.60 -1.05 2.99
N MET A 100 5.11 -2.12 2.34
CA MET A 100 5.97 -2.03 1.16
C MET A 100 5.33 -1.16 0.06
N GLY A 101 4.04 -1.32 -0.22
CA GLY A 101 3.32 -0.48 -1.19
C GLY A 101 3.35 1.00 -0.83
N GLY A 102 3.37 1.33 0.46
CA GLY A 102 3.57 2.70 0.93
C GLY A 102 4.99 3.21 0.70
N LEU A 103 6.00 2.39 0.94
CA LEU A 103 7.41 2.73 0.65
C LEU A 103 7.64 2.92 -0.86
N ILE A 104 7.02 2.06 -1.70
CA ILE A 104 6.99 2.22 -3.16
C ILE A 104 6.30 3.55 -3.52
N GLY A 105 5.21 3.91 -2.87
CA GLY A 105 4.49 5.16 -3.10
C GLY A 105 5.31 6.40 -2.79
N LEU A 106 6.12 6.37 -1.72
CA LEU A 106 7.07 7.44 -1.43
C LEU A 106 8.10 7.59 -2.56
N GLN A 107 8.70 6.48 -2.99
CA GLN A 107 9.67 6.47 -4.09
C GLN A 107 9.02 6.90 -5.41
N PHE A 108 7.81 6.43 -5.71
CA PHE A 108 7.08 6.79 -6.92
C PHE A 108 6.76 8.29 -6.96
N ALA A 109 6.29 8.86 -5.86
CA ALA A 109 5.99 10.30 -5.77
C ALA A 109 7.25 11.18 -5.86
N LEU A 110 8.40 10.69 -5.39
CA LEU A 110 9.69 11.39 -5.54
C LEU A 110 10.23 11.33 -6.98
N ALA A 111 10.11 10.18 -7.63
CA ALA A 111 10.63 9.97 -8.99
C ALA A 111 9.71 10.54 -10.08
N TYR A 112 8.39 10.51 -9.86
CA TYR A 112 7.36 10.88 -10.83
C TYR A 112 6.33 11.85 -10.21
N PRO A 113 6.74 13.05 -9.75
CA PRO A 113 5.86 13.95 -9.00
C PRO A 113 4.62 14.40 -9.79
N ASP A 114 4.72 14.50 -11.12
CA ASP A 114 3.61 14.88 -12.00
C ASP A 114 2.58 13.76 -12.19
N ARG A 115 2.88 12.53 -11.74
CA ARG A 115 1.97 11.38 -11.85
C ARG A 115 1.09 11.22 -10.60
N VAL A 116 1.35 11.94 -9.52
CA VAL A 116 0.66 11.77 -8.23
C VAL A 116 0.02 13.09 -7.79
N ALA A 117 -1.31 13.10 -7.71
CA ALA A 117 -2.07 14.24 -7.18
C ALA A 117 -2.19 14.20 -5.65
N GLN A 118 -2.36 13.01 -5.09
CA GLN A 118 -2.52 12.76 -3.66
C GLN A 118 -1.88 11.42 -3.28
N LEU A 119 -1.33 11.34 -2.07
CA LEU A 119 -0.64 10.15 -1.56
C LEU A 119 -1.31 9.66 -0.28
N VAL A 120 -1.68 8.39 -0.24
CA VAL A 120 -2.19 7.73 0.96
C VAL A 120 -1.23 6.61 1.35
N LEU A 121 -0.69 6.70 2.55
CA LEU A 121 0.33 5.82 3.10
C LEU A 121 -0.23 5.08 4.32
N MET A 122 -0.31 3.76 4.27
CA MET A 122 -0.86 2.95 5.35
C MET A 122 0.20 2.03 5.94
N ALA A 123 0.33 2.05 7.28
CA ALA A 123 1.21 1.15 8.02
C ALA A 123 2.63 1.09 7.40
N THR A 124 3.23 2.25 7.14
CA THR A 124 4.53 2.38 6.47
C THR A 124 5.41 3.46 7.09
N SER A 125 6.64 3.55 6.61
CA SER A 125 7.60 4.57 7.01
C SER A 125 8.63 4.81 5.91
N ALA A 126 9.40 5.90 5.99
CA ALA A 126 10.47 6.20 5.04
C ALA A 126 11.63 5.19 5.06
N ARG A 127 11.74 4.41 6.14
CA ARG A 127 12.68 3.31 6.28
C ARG A 127 12.02 2.19 7.07
N ILE A 128 11.94 0.99 6.48
CA ILE A 128 11.38 -0.20 7.11
C ILE A 128 12.55 -1.12 7.53
N GLN A 129 12.69 -1.32 8.83
CA GLN A 129 13.65 -2.25 9.40
C GLN A 129 12.90 -3.47 9.92
N LEU A 130 13.19 -4.61 9.35
CA LEU A 130 12.60 -5.88 9.74
C LEU A 130 13.46 -6.58 10.80
N HIS A 131 12.80 -7.32 11.70
CA HIS A 131 13.52 -8.21 12.61
C HIS A 131 14.21 -9.32 11.79
N PRO A 132 15.47 -9.71 12.12
CA PRO A 132 16.20 -10.74 11.37
C PRO A 132 15.43 -12.04 11.21
N ASP A 133 14.72 -12.49 12.25
CA ASP A 133 13.92 -13.73 12.21
C ASP A 133 12.77 -13.63 11.21
N PHE A 134 12.14 -12.46 11.08
CA PHE A 134 11.08 -12.22 10.11
C PHE A 134 11.65 -12.29 8.67
N LEU A 135 12.80 -11.67 8.44
CA LEU A 135 13.49 -11.73 7.15
C LEU A 135 13.89 -13.19 6.81
N GLN A 136 14.39 -13.95 7.79
CA GLN A 136 14.73 -15.35 7.61
C GLN A 136 13.51 -16.19 7.22
N GLN A 137 12.36 -15.96 7.84
CA GLN A 137 11.09 -16.63 7.48
C GLN A 137 10.68 -16.30 6.04
N ALA A 138 10.81 -15.04 5.62
CA ALA A 138 10.54 -14.60 4.25
C ALA A 138 11.42 -15.30 3.21
N ILE A 139 12.73 -15.43 3.50
CA ILE A 139 13.71 -16.06 2.61
C ILE A 139 13.49 -17.56 2.50
N THR A 140 13.13 -18.23 3.60
CA THR A 140 12.96 -19.69 3.63
C THR A 140 11.55 -20.15 3.29
N GLY A 141 10.56 -19.25 3.34
CA GLY A 141 9.14 -19.58 3.22
C GLY A 141 8.58 -20.36 4.44
N GLN A 142 9.37 -20.47 5.51
CA GLN A 142 8.97 -21.16 6.73
C GLN A 142 8.34 -20.17 7.70
N TRP A 143 7.11 -19.77 7.40
CA TRP A 143 6.38 -18.79 8.19
C TRP A 143 5.88 -19.39 9.51
N ASN A 144 6.17 -18.71 10.61
CA ASN A 144 5.54 -18.98 11.90
C ASN A 144 4.18 -18.28 11.93
N ARG A 145 3.11 -19.07 11.99
CA ARG A 145 1.73 -18.56 12.01
C ARG A 145 1.48 -17.59 13.18
N GLU A 146 2.01 -17.90 14.35
CA GLU A 146 1.86 -17.06 15.54
C GLU A 146 2.52 -15.67 15.34
N THR A 147 3.71 -15.63 14.75
CA THR A 147 4.40 -14.38 14.40
C THR A 147 3.58 -13.55 13.39
N LEU A 148 3.03 -14.20 12.37
CA LEU A 148 2.17 -13.51 11.39
C LEU A 148 0.87 -13.00 12.04
N TRP A 149 0.29 -13.74 12.95
CA TRP A 149 -0.93 -13.35 13.66
C TRP A 149 -0.74 -12.13 14.54
N GLN A 150 0.45 -11.91 15.09
CA GLN A 150 0.80 -10.70 15.82
C GLN A 150 0.77 -9.42 14.97
N SER A 151 0.73 -9.56 13.64
CA SER A 151 0.57 -8.42 12.72
C SER A 151 -0.84 -7.82 12.73
N PHE A 152 -1.81 -8.51 13.31
CA PHE A 152 -3.21 -8.07 13.43
C PHE A 152 -3.51 -7.61 14.85
N ALA A 153 -4.51 -6.74 14.99
CA ALA A 153 -5.06 -6.45 16.31
C ALA A 153 -5.68 -7.71 16.94
N PRO A 154 -5.68 -7.83 18.28
CA PRO A 154 -6.12 -9.05 18.97
C PRO A 154 -7.54 -9.51 18.59
N GLU A 155 -8.47 -8.57 18.47
CA GLU A 155 -9.90 -8.83 18.26
C GLU A 155 -10.29 -9.13 16.79
N VAL A 156 -9.31 -9.16 15.85
CA VAL A 156 -9.58 -9.39 14.43
C VAL A 156 -10.07 -10.83 14.22
N PRO A 157 -11.20 -11.04 13.53
CA PRO A 157 -11.72 -12.36 13.22
C PRO A 157 -10.72 -13.22 12.44
N GLU A 158 -10.69 -14.53 12.77
CA GLU A 158 -9.72 -15.48 12.19
C GLU A 158 -9.82 -15.57 10.65
N ASN A 159 -11.03 -15.50 10.10
CA ASN A 159 -11.24 -15.54 8.65
C ASN A 159 -10.60 -14.37 7.91
N LEU A 160 -10.48 -13.19 8.53
CA LEU A 160 -9.77 -12.05 7.95
C LEU A 160 -8.25 -12.24 8.02
N LYS A 161 -7.75 -12.81 9.12
CA LYS A 161 -6.34 -13.20 9.23
C LYS A 161 -5.97 -14.22 8.16
N GLU A 162 -6.80 -15.24 7.96
CA GLU A 162 -6.59 -16.28 6.94
C GLU A 162 -6.62 -15.73 5.50
N LEU A 163 -7.42 -14.69 5.22
CA LEU A 163 -7.40 -14.02 3.92
C LEU A 163 -6.00 -13.50 3.58
N VAL A 164 -5.36 -12.82 4.53
CA VAL A 164 -4.03 -12.24 4.34
C VAL A 164 -2.96 -13.33 4.31
N LEU A 165 -3.01 -14.27 5.24
CA LEU A 165 -2.02 -15.35 5.35
C LEU A 165 -2.07 -16.31 4.15
N GLY A 166 -3.25 -16.50 3.57
CA GLY A 166 -3.42 -17.29 2.35
C GLY A 166 -2.60 -16.71 1.19
N GLU A 167 -2.54 -15.39 1.06
CA GLU A 167 -1.74 -14.74 0.01
C GLU A 167 -0.23 -14.99 0.20
N PHE A 168 0.28 -14.92 1.42
CA PHE A 168 1.68 -15.27 1.70
C PHE A 168 2.06 -16.68 1.28
N GLN A 169 1.14 -17.65 1.45
CA GLN A 169 1.36 -19.03 1.06
C GLN A 169 1.29 -19.24 -0.46
N HIS A 170 0.46 -18.45 -1.15
CA HIS A 170 0.30 -18.52 -2.60
C HIS A 170 1.38 -17.70 -3.34
N THR A 171 1.93 -16.66 -2.70
CA THR A 171 3.00 -15.86 -3.28
C THR A 171 4.27 -16.70 -3.41
N ARG A 172 4.88 -16.65 -4.60
CA ARG A 172 6.10 -17.42 -4.88
C ARG A 172 7.21 -17.06 -3.87
N LEU A 173 7.93 -18.06 -3.37
CA LEU A 173 9.00 -17.87 -2.40
C LEU A 173 10.01 -16.78 -2.81
N LYS A 174 10.39 -16.76 -4.10
CA LYS A 174 11.30 -15.73 -4.63
C LYS A 174 10.71 -14.34 -4.56
N ALA A 175 9.39 -14.18 -4.75
CA ALA A 175 8.72 -12.89 -4.65
C ALA A 175 8.74 -12.39 -3.21
N ASN A 176 8.33 -13.23 -2.26
CA ASN A 176 8.43 -12.91 -0.84
C ASN A 176 9.86 -12.48 -0.43
N ALA A 177 10.86 -13.27 -0.78
CA ALA A 177 12.25 -12.96 -0.46
C ALA A 177 12.71 -11.62 -1.06
N SER A 178 12.40 -11.35 -2.34
CA SER A 178 12.73 -10.09 -3.02
C SER A 178 12.05 -8.90 -2.36
N ASP A 179 10.78 -9.00 -2.02
CA ASP A 179 10.03 -7.93 -1.36
C ASP A 179 10.68 -7.51 -0.04
N PHE A 180 10.92 -8.46 0.85
CA PHE A 180 11.45 -8.17 2.17
C PHE A 180 12.92 -7.71 2.13
N MET A 181 13.71 -8.23 1.18
CA MET A 181 15.07 -7.74 0.94
C MET A 181 15.05 -6.31 0.36
N GLY A 182 14.20 -6.06 -0.65
CA GLY A 182 14.03 -4.73 -1.25
C GLY A 182 13.60 -3.68 -0.23
N VAL A 183 12.59 -4.00 0.58
CA VAL A 183 12.12 -3.13 1.67
C VAL A 183 13.22 -2.80 2.67
N SER A 184 14.06 -3.79 3.04
CA SER A 184 15.11 -3.60 4.05
C SER A 184 16.31 -2.80 3.54
N SER A 185 16.49 -2.70 2.21
CA SER A 185 17.64 -2.03 1.57
C SER A 185 17.43 -0.53 1.36
N VAL A 186 16.19 -0.02 1.50
CA VAL A 186 15.82 1.36 1.16
C VAL A 186 15.70 2.25 2.39
N ASP A 187 16.27 3.44 2.29
CA ASP A 187 16.13 4.52 3.28
C ASP A 187 15.82 5.84 2.56
N LEU A 188 14.55 6.26 2.62
CA LEU A 188 14.06 7.51 2.04
C LEU A 188 13.98 8.65 3.07
N SER A 189 14.51 8.45 4.30
CA SER A 189 14.34 9.40 5.42
C SER A 189 14.83 10.80 5.11
N SER A 190 15.87 10.96 4.29
CA SER A 190 16.38 12.28 3.87
C SER A 190 15.60 12.87 2.69
N ALA A 191 14.95 12.03 1.86
CA ALA A 191 14.31 12.46 0.62
C ALA A 191 12.84 12.87 0.82
N VAL A 192 12.11 12.24 1.75
CA VAL A 192 10.66 12.46 1.92
C VAL A 192 10.28 13.90 2.29
N SER A 193 11.20 14.67 2.85
CA SER A 193 11.01 16.10 3.12
C SER A 193 10.87 16.97 1.85
N ALA A 194 11.22 16.44 0.68
CA ALA A 194 10.99 17.09 -0.60
C ALA A 194 9.56 16.97 -1.12
N LEU A 195 8.76 16.05 -0.59
CA LEU A 195 7.37 15.84 -0.98
C LEU A 195 6.51 17.05 -0.58
N ARG A 196 5.71 17.57 -1.53
CA ARG A 196 4.82 18.73 -1.33
C ARG A 196 3.35 18.40 -1.58
N LEU A 197 3.06 17.23 -2.18
CA LEU A 197 1.70 16.82 -2.49
C LEU A 197 0.90 16.50 -1.20
N PRO A 198 -0.43 16.68 -1.23
CA PRO A 198 -1.27 16.30 -0.11
C PRO A 198 -1.08 14.81 0.23
N THR A 199 -0.77 14.53 1.49
CA THR A 199 -0.47 13.17 1.95
C THR A 199 -1.32 12.80 3.16
N LEU A 200 -2.00 11.65 3.11
CA LEU A 200 -2.67 11.03 4.24
C LEU A 200 -1.83 9.87 4.73
N ILE A 201 -1.54 9.85 6.02
CA ILE A 201 -0.84 8.74 6.69
C ILE A 201 -1.81 8.07 7.65
N LEU A 202 -2.03 6.77 7.46
CA LEU A 202 -2.89 5.93 8.30
C LEU A 202 -2.04 4.91 9.06
N THR A 203 -2.28 4.77 10.36
CA THR A 203 -1.59 3.78 11.21
C THR A 203 -2.58 3.13 12.17
N GLY A 204 -2.45 1.82 12.39
CA GLY A 204 -3.17 1.13 13.46
C GLY A 204 -2.45 1.35 14.80
N ASP A 205 -3.18 1.49 15.90
CA ASP A 205 -2.57 1.65 17.25
C ASP A 205 -1.97 0.34 17.78
N ASP A 206 -2.44 -0.81 17.27
CA ASP A 206 -1.92 -2.15 17.58
C ASP A 206 -0.89 -2.66 16.56
N ASP A 207 -0.40 -1.82 15.62
CA ASP A 207 0.61 -2.24 14.63
C ASP A 207 1.98 -2.46 15.30
N VAL A 208 2.37 -3.73 15.42
CA VAL A 208 3.68 -4.13 15.96
C VAL A 208 4.77 -4.25 14.90
N ILE A 209 4.41 -4.28 13.60
CA ILE A 209 5.35 -4.36 12.47
C ILE A 209 5.90 -2.97 12.14
N ILE A 210 5.01 -2.02 11.90
CA ILE A 210 5.36 -0.62 11.69
C ILE A 210 4.71 0.21 12.80
N SER A 211 5.40 0.30 13.93
CA SER A 211 4.83 0.97 15.11
C SER A 211 4.28 2.37 14.78
N PRO A 212 3.20 2.82 15.44
CA PRO A 212 2.62 4.15 15.24
C PRO A 212 3.63 5.30 15.36
N ARG A 213 4.70 5.10 16.14
CA ARG A 213 5.80 6.06 16.25
C ARG A 213 6.50 6.30 14.90
N LYS A 214 6.70 5.26 14.08
CA LYS A 214 7.33 5.39 12.75
C LYS A 214 6.44 6.20 11.81
N SER A 215 5.13 5.96 11.82
CA SER A 215 4.17 6.74 11.03
C SER A 215 4.10 8.21 11.50
N LYS A 216 4.20 8.48 12.81
CA LYS A 216 4.34 9.83 13.34
C LYS A 216 5.62 10.52 12.86
N MET A 217 6.74 9.80 12.84
CA MET A 217 8.00 10.35 12.30
C MET A 217 7.87 10.71 10.84
N LEU A 218 7.23 9.86 10.02
CA LEU A 218 6.97 10.15 8.61
C LEU A 218 6.08 11.40 8.45
N HIS A 219 5.04 11.54 9.27
CA HIS A 219 4.19 12.74 9.32
C HIS A 219 5.00 14.02 9.63
N TRP A 220 5.96 13.96 10.54
CA TRP A 220 6.81 15.11 10.84
C TRP A 220 7.76 15.48 9.69
N GLN A 221 8.14 14.51 8.86
CA GLN A 221 9.05 14.72 7.74
C GLN A 221 8.33 15.28 6.49
N ILE A 222 7.06 14.92 6.27
CA ILE A 222 6.27 15.39 5.10
C ILE A 222 5.43 16.59 5.51
N GLU A 223 5.74 17.76 4.98
CA GLU A 223 5.12 19.04 5.38
C GLU A 223 3.60 19.04 5.18
N ASN A 224 3.12 18.64 4.00
CA ASN A 224 1.70 18.64 3.65
C ASN A 224 1.07 17.27 3.93
N SER A 225 1.16 16.80 5.18
CA SER A 225 0.60 15.50 5.54
C SER A 225 -0.41 15.62 6.69
N HIS A 226 -1.33 14.66 6.72
CA HIS A 226 -2.28 14.41 7.82
C HIS A 226 -2.02 13.02 8.37
N LEU A 227 -2.03 12.87 9.69
CA LEU A 227 -1.89 11.57 10.34
C LEU A 227 -3.21 11.19 11.02
N VAL A 228 -3.69 9.98 10.74
CA VAL A 228 -4.84 9.37 11.36
C VAL A 228 -4.43 8.05 12.01
N THR A 229 -4.71 7.90 13.29
CA THR A 229 -4.58 6.63 14.01
C THR A 229 -5.92 5.91 14.00
N VAL A 230 -5.93 4.64 13.58
CA VAL A 230 -7.11 3.77 13.54
C VAL A 230 -7.10 2.89 14.79
N PRO A 231 -7.96 3.19 15.79
CA PRO A 231 -7.99 2.44 17.04
C PRO A 231 -8.43 0.99 16.85
N GLY A 232 -7.75 0.05 17.52
CA GLY A 232 -8.02 -1.39 17.45
C GLY A 232 -7.70 -1.98 16.06
N ALA A 233 -6.73 -1.42 15.35
CA ALA A 233 -6.23 -1.98 14.11
C ALA A 233 -4.72 -2.25 14.20
N GLY A 234 -4.28 -3.35 13.61
CA GLY A 234 -2.89 -3.74 13.46
C GLY A 234 -2.30 -3.28 12.12
N HIS A 235 -1.42 -4.11 11.57
CA HIS A 235 -0.67 -3.81 10.34
C HIS A 235 -1.54 -3.82 9.07
N TYR A 236 -2.60 -4.61 9.04
CA TYR A 236 -3.51 -4.75 7.90
C TYR A 236 -4.80 -3.97 8.11
N LEU A 237 -4.70 -2.71 8.57
CA LEU A 237 -5.84 -1.87 8.97
C LEU A 237 -6.95 -1.78 7.89
N HIS A 238 -6.61 -1.87 6.61
CA HIS A 238 -7.55 -1.86 5.48
C HIS A 238 -8.35 -3.17 5.34
N VAL A 239 -7.83 -4.28 5.87
CA VAL A 239 -8.53 -5.56 5.98
C VAL A 239 -9.29 -5.64 7.31
N GLU A 240 -8.69 -5.14 8.38
CA GLU A 240 -9.21 -5.24 9.74
C GLU A 240 -10.40 -4.29 9.98
N GLN A 241 -10.33 -3.06 9.47
CA GLN A 241 -11.35 -2.03 9.61
C GLN A 241 -11.67 -1.33 8.27
N PRO A 242 -12.12 -2.07 7.25
CA PRO A 242 -12.21 -1.58 5.87
C PRO A 242 -13.13 -0.37 5.73
N ALA A 243 -14.28 -0.34 6.40
CA ALA A 243 -15.24 0.76 6.31
C ALA A 243 -14.66 2.07 6.86
N LYS A 244 -13.95 1.99 8.00
CA LYS A 244 -13.33 3.16 8.62
C LYS A 244 -12.18 3.70 7.78
N VAL A 245 -11.30 2.82 7.32
CA VAL A 245 -10.15 3.19 6.49
C VAL A 245 -10.63 3.78 5.16
N ALA A 246 -11.59 3.15 4.49
CA ALA A 246 -12.17 3.67 3.26
C ALA A 246 -12.80 5.07 3.46
N SER A 247 -13.51 5.28 4.57
CA SER A 247 -14.12 6.57 4.89
C SER A 247 -13.07 7.69 5.03
N GLU A 248 -11.98 7.45 5.76
CA GLU A 248 -10.88 8.44 5.91
C GLU A 248 -10.23 8.76 4.56
N ILE A 249 -10.00 7.75 3.71
CA ILE A 249 -9.46 7.95 2.37
C ILE A 249 -10.41 8.78 1.51
N VAL A 250 -11.71 8.45 1.50
CA VAL A 250 -12.71 9.17 0.71
C VAL A 250 -12.80 10.64 1.14
N HIS A 251 -12.84 10.93 2.44
CA HIS A 251 -12.84 12.31 2.94
C HIS A 251 -11.60 13.08 2.51
N PHE A 252 -10.43 12.46 2.64
CA PHE A 252 -9.18 13.08 2.21
C PHE A 252 -9.16 13.37 0.71
N VAL A 253 -9.56 12.39 -0.12
CA VAL A 253 -9.53 12.54 -1.60
C VAL A 253 -10.51 13.62 -2.08
N LYS A 254 -11.67 13.75 -1.43
CA LYS A 254 -12.68 14.78 -1.74
C LYS A 254 -12.35 16.17 -1.19
N GLY A 255 -11.34 16.27 -0.34
CA GLY A 255 -10.99 17.53 0.34
C GLY A 255 -11.92 17.85 1.51
N ASP A 256 -12.67 16.87 2.00
CA ASP A 256 -13.54 17.02 3.16
C ASP A 256 -12.73 16.97 4.47
N ARG A 257 -13.34 17.41 5.58
CA ARG A 257 -12.70 17.34 6.89
C ARG A 257 -12.58 15.87 7.34
N LEU A 258 -11.36 15.44 7.71
CA LEU A 258 -11.11 14.08 8.24
C LEU A 258 -11.95 13.81 9.49
N LEU A 259 -12.51 12.59 9.62
CA LEU A 259 -13.44 12.22 10.71
C LEU A 259 -12.73 12.04 12.05
N SER A 260 -11.51 11.49 12.05
CA SER A 260 -10.68 11.36 13.23
C SER A 260 -9.80 12.59 13.36
N GLY A 261 -9.99 13.30 14.47
CA GLY A 261 -9.40 14.62 14.75
C GLY A 261 -7.93 14.74 14.35
N LEU A 262 -7.64 15.81 13.62
CA LEU A 262 -6.33 16.29 13.25
C LEU A 262 -5.37 16.22 14.45
N GLN A 263 -4.33 15.40 14.38
CA GLN A 263 -3.14 15.67 15.18
C GLN A 263 -2.43 16.86 14.52
N ILE A 264 -2.74 18.05 15.01
CA ILE A 264 -2.06 19.30 14.60
C ILE A 264 -0.60 19.18 15.07
N ARG A 265 0.33 19.56 14.21
CA ARG A 265 1.72 19.79 14.59
C ARG A 265 1.76 20.87 15.67
N ASN A 266 2.04 20.51 16.91
CA ASN A 266 2.46 21.45 17.96
C ASN A 266 3.97 21.47 18.02
#